data_2ed8d0b559c4674aef2fa8fdad948fe5
#
_entry.id   2ed8d0b559c4674aef2fa8fdad948fe5
#
_cell.length_a   1.000
_cell.length_b   1.000
_cell.length_c   1.000
_cell.angle_alpha   90.00
_cell.angle_beta   90.00
_cell.angle_gamma   90.00
#
_symmetry.space_group_name_H-M   'P 1'
#
loop_
_entity.id
_entity.type
_entity.pdbx_description
1 polymer ?
#
loop_
_entity_poly.entity_id
_entity_poly.type
_entity_poly.pdbx_seq_one_letter_code
_entity_poly.pdbx_strand_id
1 'polypeptide(L)'
;MTRYFKKSSFVCFLATTLLVSGCAQTGSTVLDKNASTSNSADPRLTSGKSAELFSKSGYQACLAGASVAIGACVLFKSEDKAQCAITAGIAACGVAMGANYYLDNRRAQYADTTQRLQAMDADIQKDTNAVVERTNTAKQVIADNNKTLTQISLEKDNAGFDKAAAQQKLTKVDANISLLKNELSNMRKKSTEYQSVLNSEQSEASAEELSTLTAKIGDLNNQISVLEKEVNGLYDQRSAITLG
;
A
#
# COMPACT_ATOMS: atom_id res chain seq x y z
N MET A 1 -7.32 -71.71 -4.48
CA MET A 1 -8.31 -71.71 -5.59
C MET A 1 -8.66 -70.29 -5.97
N THR A 2 -8.39 -69.99 -7.28
CA THR A 2 -9.00 -69.00 -8.16
C THR A 2 -8.98 -67.52 -7.73
N ARG A 3 -7.99 -66.78 -8.19
CA ARG A 3 -7.94 -65.78 -9.28
C ARG A 3 -9.27 -65.06 -9.54
N TYR A 4 -9.22 -63.70 -9.38
CA TYR A 4 -9.78 -62.80 -10.41
C TYR A 4 -9.04 -61.46 -10.47
N PHE A 5 -8.26 -61.32 -11.53
CA PHE A 5 -7.78 -60.04 -12.07
C PHE A 5 -9.00 -59.26 -12.56
N LYS A 6 -9.16 -58.01 -12.16
CA LYS A 6 -10.03 -57.08 -12.87
C LYS A 6 -9.24 -55.85 -13.28
N LYS A 7 -9.01 -55.81 -14.59
CA LYS A 7 -8.51 -54.67 -15.34
C LYS A 7 -9.37 -53.47 -15.05
N SER A 8 -8.78 -52.32 -14.72
CA SER A 8 -9.47 -51.05 -14.80
C SER A 8 -8.60 -50.04 -15.51
N SER A 9 -9.14 -49.62 -16.57
CA SER A 9 -8.81 -48.64 -17.57
C SER A 9 -7.95 -47.47 -17.11
N PHE A 10 -6.84 -47.31 -17.81
CA PHE A 10 -6.11 -46.09 -17.94
C PHE A 10 -7.00 -45.07 -18.69
N VAL A 11 -7.59 -44.14 -17.99
CA VAL A 11 -8.15 -42.94 -18.58
C VAL A 11 -7.03 -41.93 -18.62
N CYS A 12 -6.47 -41.75 -19.83
CA CYS A 12 -5.62 -40.60 -20.18
C CYS A 12 -6.45 -39.30 -20.02
N PHE A 13 -6.26 -38.60 -18.93
CA PHE A 13 -6.63 -37.22 -18.85
C PHE A 13 -5.54 -36.40 -19.54
N LEU A 14 -5.83 -35.99 -20.76
CA LEU A 14 -5.12 -34.93 -21.46
C LEU A 14 -5.23 -33.67 -20.58
N ALA A 15 -4.18 -33.38 -19.83
CA ALA A 15 -3.98 -32.10 -19.22
C ALA A 15 -3.69 -31.10 -20.36
N THR A 16 -4.70 -30.38 -20.80
CA THR A 16 -4.53 -29.15 -21.57
C THR A 16 -3.81 -28.13 -20.67
N THR A 17 -2.51 -28.04 -20.88
CA THR A 17 -1.69 -26.95 -20.37
C THR A 17 -2.13 -25.67 -21.06
N LEU A 18 -3.07 -24.95 -20.44
CA LEU A 18 -3.30 -23.55 -20.73
C LEU A 18 -2.04 -22.81 -20.31
N LEU A 19 -1.20 -22.49 -21.27
CA LEU A 19 -0.16 -21.50 -21.17
C LEU A 19 -0.84 -20.16 -20.91
N VAL A 20 -1.07 -19.83 -19.65
CA VAL A 20 -1.34 -18.48 -19.24
C VAL A 20 0.00 -17.74 -19.31
N SER A 21 0.38 -17.34 -20.52
CA SER A 21 1.31 -16.25 -20.73
C SER A 21 0.58 -14.97 -20.34
N GLY A 22 0.28 -14.83 -19.06
CA GLY A 22 -0.19 -13.59 -18.46
C GLY A 22 0.96 -12.61 -18.47
N CYS A 23 0.94 -11.67 -19.41
CA CYS A 23 1.67 -10.44 -19.28
C CYS A 23 1.39 -9.87 -17.90
N ALA A 24 2.43 -9.79 -17.06
CA ALA A 24 2.40 -9.12 -15.77
C ALA A 24 2.31 -7.59 -15.99
N GLN A 25 1.25 -7.13 -16.66
CA GLN A 25 0.98 -5.72 -16.93
C GLN A 25 -0.51 -5.40 -16.95
N THR A 26 -1.33 -6.28 -16.37
CA THR A 26 -2.71 -5.95 -16.08
C THR A 26 -2.81 -5.48 -14.63
N GLY A 27 -2.38 -4.25 -14.39
CA GLY A 27 -2.96 -3.47 -13.33
C GLY A 27 -4.47 -3.50 -13.49
N SER A 28 -5.18 -3.96 -12.47
CA SER A 28 -6.62 -4.15 -12.45
C SER A 28 -7.37 -2.87 -12.81
N THR A 29 -7.75 -2.71 -14.07
CA THR A 29 -8.52 -1.57 -14.60
C THR A 29 -10.03 -1.74 -14.43
N VAL A 30 -10.52 -2.69 -13.62
CA VAL A 30 -11.94 -3.07 -13.64
C VAL A 30 -12.79 -2.39 -12.57
N LEU A 31 -12.24 -1.69 -11.57
CA LEU A 31 -13.07 -1.12 -10.49
C LEU A 31 -12.75 0.32 -10.08
N ASP A 32 -11.94 1.08 -10.81
CA ASP A 32 -11.60 2.43 -10.37
C ASP A 32 -12.03 3.50 -11.38
N LYS A 33 -13.12 4.21 -11.07
CA LYS A 33 -13.48 5.48 -11.74
C LYS A 33 -12.38 6.55 -11.53
N ASN A 34 -11.36 6.29 -10.71
CA ASN A 34 -10.18 7.11 -10.49
C ASN A 34 -8.95 6.66 -11.30
N ALA A 35 -9.04 5.65 -12.16
CA ALA A 35 -7.94 5.20 -13.01
C ALA A 35 -7.40 6.29 -13.96
N SER A 36 -8.22 7.30 -14.26
CA SER A 36 -7.79 8.45 -15.07
C SER A 36 -6.76 9.33 -14.38
N THR A 37 -6.74 9.38 -13.03
CA THR A 37 -5.82 10.22 -12.27
C THR A 37 -4.43 9.59 -12.16
N SER A 38 -4.34 8.26 -12.07
CA SER A 38 -3.05 7.58 -11.97
C SER A 38 -2.25 7.60 -13.28
N ASN A 39 -2.93 7.60 -14.44
CA ASN A 39 -2.27 7.71 -15.75
C ASN A 39 -1.73 9.11 -16.04
N SER A 40 -2.16 10.13 -15.30
CA SER A 40 -1.69 11.52 -15.45
C SER A 40 -0.63 11.90 -14.41
N ALA A 41 -0.44 11.09 -13.37
CA ALA A 41 0.55 11.34 -12.33
C ALA A 41 1.97 11.03 -12.81
N ASP A 42 2.96 11.64 -12.13
CA ASP A 42 4.38 11.42 -12.42
C ASP A 42 4.75 9.93 -12.24
N PRO A 43 5.44 9.31 -13.21
CA PRO A 43 5.84 7.91 -13.13
C PRO A 43 6.67 7.56 -11.88
N ARG A 44 7.45 8.51 -11.34
CA ARG A 44 8.20 8.33 -10.09
C ARG A 44 7.27 8.12 -8.88
N LEU A 45 6.04 8.66 -8.94
CA LEU A 45 5.03 8.46 -7.90
C LEU A 45 4.20 7.19 -8.09
N THR A 46 4.14 6.63 -9.29
CA THR A 46 3.32 5.45 -9.58
C THR A 46 4.13 4.14 -9.62
N SER A 47 5.46 4.22 -9.52
CA SER A 47 6.37 3.08 -9.58
C SER A 47 7.17 2.90 -8.29
N GLY A 48 7.63 1.66 -8.06
CA GLY A 48 8.46 1.30 -6.92
C GLY A 48 7.69 0.72 -5.74
N LYS A 49 8.41 -0.03 -4.89
CA LYS A 49 7.82 -0.76 -3.75
C LYS A 49 7.14 0.14 -2.72
N SER A 50 7.70 1.33 -2.48
CA SER A 50 7.11 2.29 -1.54
C SER A 50 5.81 2.90 -2.09
N ALA A 51 5.70 3.09 -3.42
CA ALA A 51 4.47 3.53 -4.07
C ALA A 51 3.37 2.45 -3.98
N GLU A 52 3.71 1.19 -4.26
CA GLU A 52 2.78 0.07 -4.15
C GLU A 52 2.27 -0.12 -2.72
N LEU A 53 3.14 0.02 -1.72
CA LEU A 53 2.79 -0.18 -0.30
C LEU A 53 1.72 0.78 0.21
N PHE A 54 1.76 2.04 -0.24
CA PHE A 54 0.85 3.09 0.23
C PHE A 54 -0.23 3.48 -0.79
N SER A 55 -0.19 2.93 -2.00
CA SER A 55 -1.22 3.20 -3.00
C SER A 55 -2.56 2.59 -2.59
N LYS A 56 -3.66 3.20 -3.03
CA LYS A 56 -5.00 2.64 -2.84
C LYS A 56 -5.13 1.27 -3.49
N SER A 57 -4.53 1.06 -4.65
CA SER A 57 -4.49 -0.23 -5.34
C SER A 57 -3.65 -1.26 -4.58
N GLY A 58 -2.52 -0.87 -3.99
CA GLY A 58 -1.72 -1.73 -3.12
C GLY A 58 -2.49 -2.16 -1.88
N TYR A 59 -3.22 -1.23 -1.25
CA TYR A 59 -4.08 -1.52 -0.10
C TYR A 59 -5.25 -2.45 -0.48
N GLN A 60 -5.87 -2.23 -1.64
CA GLN A 60 -6.96 -3.08 -2.14
C GLN A 60 -6.45 -4.43 -2.67
N ALA A 61 -5.28 -4.46 -3.32
CA ALA A 61 -4.65 -5.70 -3.75
C ALA A 61 -4.27 -6.59 -2.56
N CYS A 62 -3.87 -5.99 -1.44
CA CYS A 62 -3.70 -6.68 -0.19
C CYS A 62 -4.98 -7.37 0.29
N LEU A 63 -6.11 -6.67 0.28
CA LEU A 63 -7.41 -7.24 0.66
C LEU A 63 -7.85 -8.33 -0.32
N ALA A 64 -7.66 -8.14 -1.62
CA ALA A 64 -7.97 -9.13 -2.65
C ALA A 64 -7.01 -10.33 -2.62
N GLY A 65 -5.72 -10.10 -2.42
CA GLY A 65 -4.71 -11.15 -2.29
C GLY A 65 -4.92 -12.03 -1.06
N ALA A 66 -5.36 -11.44 0.05
CA ALA A 66 -5.74 -12.17 1.24
C ALA A 66 -6.93 -13.11 0.99
N SER A 67 -7.94 -12.67 0.25
CA SER A 67 -9.10 -13.52 -0.07
C SER A 67 -8.74 -14.72 -0.97
N VAL A 68 -7.79 -14.56 -1.90
CA VAL A 68 -7.28 -15.64 -2.74
C VAL A 68 -6.42 -16.60 -1.93
N ALA A 69 -5.56 -16.10 -1.04
CA ALA A 69 -4.75 -16.91 -0.14
C ALA A 69 -5.61 -17.72 0.85
N ILE A 70 -6.69 -17.14 1.37
CA ILE A 70 -7.69 -17.82 2.19
C ILE A 70 -8.36 -18.93 1.37
N GLY A 71 -8.74 -18.67 0.12
CA GLY A 71 -9.31 -19.67 -0.79
C GLY A 71 -8.37 -20.84 -1.03
N ALA A 72 -7.09 -20.60 -1.25
CA ALA A 72 -6.08 -21.64 -1.41
C ALA A 72 -5.94 -22.51 -0.14
N CYS A 73 -5.90 -21.91 1.05
CA CYS A 73 -5.83 -22.63 2.32
C CYS A 73 -7.06 -23.49 2.61
N VAL A 74 -8.23 -23.11 2.09
CA VAL A 74 -9.46 -23.92 2.19
C VAL A 74 -9.44 -25.12 1.24
N LEU A 75 -8.82 -24.95 0.06
CA LEU A 75 -8.72 -26.00 -0.96
C LEU A 75 -7.63 -27.04 -0.66
N PHE A 76 -6.49 -26.60 -0.12
CA PHE A 76 -5.44 -27.51 0.36
C PHE A 76 -5.80 -27.94 1.79
N LYS A 77 -6.10 -29.22 2.00
CA LYS A 77 -6.43 -29.85 3.30
C LYS A 77 -5.35 -29.60 4.38
N SER A 78 -5.22 -28.40 4.86
CA SER A 78 -4.40 -28.09 6.01
C SER A 78 -5.23 -28.28 7.27
N GLU A 79 -4.72 -28.99 8.25
CA GLU A 79 -5.42 -29.29 9.51
C GLU A 79 -5.78 -28.00 10.26
N ASP A 80 -5.03 -26.89 10.03
CA ASP A 80 -5.30 -25.57 10.56
C ASP A 80 -5.58 -24.54 9.45
N LYS A 81 -6.76 -24.62 8.85
CA LYS A 81 -7.20 -23.73 7.77
C LYS A 81 -7.20 -22.25 8.17
N ALA A 82 -7.55 -21.96 9.41
CA ALA A 82 -7.54 -20.60 9.93
C ALA A 82 -6.12 -20.03 10.02
N GLN A 83 -5.17 -20.80 10.54
CA GLN A 83 -3.76 -20.40 10.67
C GLN A 83 -3.08 -20.24 9.31
N CYS A 84 -3.36 -21.13 8.36
CA CYS A 84 -2.86 -21.00 6.98
C CYS A 84 -3.38 -19.73 6.31
N ALA A 85 -4.69 -19.46 6.37
CA ALA A 85 -5.31 -18.29 5.77
C ALA A 85 -4.77 -16.98 6.36
N ILE A 86 -4.58 -16.96 7.67
CA ILE A 86 -4.05 -15.83 8.42
C ILE A 86 -2.59 -15.59 8.04
N THR A 87 -1.74 -16.62 8.04
CA THR A 87 -0.31 -16.50 7.74
C THR A 87 -0.05 -16.02 6.30
N ALA A 88 -0.80 -16.53 5.33
CA ALA A 88 -0.67 -16.15 3.93
C ALA A 88 -1.14 -14.70 3.65
N GLY A 89 -2.17 -14.23 4.36
CA GLY A 89 -2.71 -12.87 4.18
C GLY A 89 -1.79 -11.76 4.68
N ILE A 90 -1.07 -11.98 5.79
CA ILE A 90 -0.25 -10.93 6.42
C ILE A 90 1.18 -10.87 5.90
N ALA A 91 1.74 -11.96 5.42
CA ALA A 91 3.04 -11.91 4.74
C ALA A 91 3.06 -10.85 3.62
N ALA A 92 1.87 -10.54 3.05
CA ALA A 92 1.71 -9.55 2.01
C ALA A 92 1.34 -8.13 2.50
N CYS A 93 0.57 -7.98 3.58
CA CYS A 93 -0.16 -6.74 3.85
C CYS A 93 0.07 -6.10 5.22
N GLY A 94 0.65 -6.82 6.17
CA GLY A 94 0.87 -6.30 7.52
C GLY A 94 -0.41 -5.76 8.17
N VAL A 95 -0.28 -4.67 8.93
CA VAL A 95 -1.39 -4.03 9.65
C VAL A 95 -2.43 -3.35 8.75
N ALA A 96 -2.18 -3.26 7.43
CA ALA A 96 -3.10 -2.64 6.48
C ALA A 96 -4.50 -3.29 6.43
N MET A 97 -4.65 -4.51 6.95
CA MET A 97 -5.93 -5.22 7.05
C MET A 97 -6.75 -4.90 8.30
N GLY A 98 -6.27 -3.99 9.13
CA GLY A 98 -6.90 -3.59 10.39
C GLY A 98 -6.23 -4.18 11.62
N ALA A 99 -6.29 -3.44 12.74
CA ALA A 99 -5.58 -3.77 13.97
C ALA A 99 -5.95 -5.16 14.51
N ASN A 100 -7.23 -5.50 14.53
CA ASN A 100 -7.68 -6.79 15.03
C ASN A 100 -7.13 -7.96 14.22
N TYR A 101 -7.19 -7.86 12.88
CA TYR A 101 -6.67 -8.91 12.00
C TYR A 101 -5.15 -9.05 12.15
N TYR A 102 -4.43 -7.94 12.22
CA TYR A 102 -2.99 -7.95 12.47
C TYR A 102 -2.66 -8.62 13.80
N LEU A 103 -3.37 -8.24 14.87
CA LEU A 103 -3.16 -8.77 16.20
C LEU A 103 -3.47 -10.28 16.29
N ASP A 104 -4.60 -10.71 15.72
CA ASP A 104 -5.00 -12.12 15.69
C ASP A 104 -3.96 -12.98 14.99
N ASN A 105 -3.38 -12.47 13.91
CA ASN A 105 -2.30 -13.17 13.22
C ASN A 105 -1.01 -13.22 14.05
N ARG A 106 -0.63 -12.11 14.69
CA ARG A 106 0.56 -12.13 15.55
C ARG A 106 0.35 -13.09 16.73
N ARG A 107 -0.85 -13.19 17.27
CA ARG A 107 -1.22 -14.17 18.29
C ARG A 107 -1.18 -15.61 17.78
N ALA A 108 -1.55 -15.85 16.53
CA ALA A 108 -1.45 -17.17 15.91
C ALA A 108 0.01 -17.60 15.65
N GLN A 109 0.91 -16.66 15.38
CA GLN A 109 2.32 -16.92 15.14
C GLN A 109 3.16 -16.98 16.43
N TYR A 110 2.82 -16.16 17.40
CA TYR A 110 3.59 -15.98 18.63
C TYR A 110 2.65 -16.01 19.85
N ALA A 111 2.79 -17.04 20.68
CA ALA A 111 2.02 -17.15 21.92
C ALA A 111 2.43 -16.08 22.95
N ASP A 112 3.68 -15.65 22.90
CA ASP A 112 4.29 -14.71 23.83
C ASP A 112 4.11 -13.27 23.36
N THR A 113 3.68 -12.36 24.27
CA THR A 113 3.45 -10.94 23.98
C THR A 113 4.72 -10.23 23.55
N THR A 114 5.84 -10.47 24.20
CA THR A 114 7.14 -9.86 23.83
C THR A 114 7.52 -10.19 22.38
N GLN A 115 7.35 -11.45 21.95
CA GLN A 115 7.63 -11.83 20.56
C GLN A 115 6.68 -11.12 19.57
N ARG A 116 5.41 -10.95 19.92
CA ARG A 116 4.46 -10.19 19.10
C ARG A 116 4.86 -8.73 18.94
N LEU A 117 5.27 -8.10 20.05
CA LEU A 117 5.72 -6.71 20.06
C LEU A 117 7.05 -6.51 19.32
N GLN A 118 7.98 -7.46 19.40
CA GLN A 118 9.21 -7.44 18.60
C GLN A 118 8.93 -7.55 17.09
N ALA A 119 7.98 -8.41 16.69
CA ALA A 119 7.55 -8.49 15.31
C ALA A 119 6.88 -7.18 14.82
N MET A 120 6.07 -6.56 15.67
CA MET A 120 5.46 -5.26 15.39
C MET A 120 6.52 -4.15 15.28
N ASP A 121 7.54 -4.17 16.12
CA ASP A 121 8.68 -3.26 16.06
C ASP A 121 9.39 -3.31 14.69
N ALA A 122 9.67 -4.50 14.20
CA ALA A 122 10.26 -4.71 12.88
C ALA A 122 9.36 -4.19 11.75
N ASP A 123 8.04 -4.39 11.87
CA ASP A 123 7.07 -3.89 10.89
C ASP A 123 7.00 -2.35 10.88
N ILE A 124 6.97 -1.71 12.05
CA ILE A 124 6.99 -0.23 12.18
C ILE A 124 8.27 0.33 11.57
N GLN A 125 9.42 -0.28 11.84
CA GLN A 125 10.69 0.16 11.28
C GLN A 125 10.72 0.06 9.75
N LYS A 126 10.21 -1.05 9.21
CA LYS A 126 10.07 -1.24 7.75
C LYS A 126 9.18 -0.17 7.13
N ASP A 127 8.05 0.11 7.74
CA ASP A 127 7.11 1.11 7.24
C ASP A 127 7.66 2.53 7.36
N THR A 128 8.36 2.85 8.45
CA THR A 128 9.06 4.14 8.61
C THR A 128 10.08 4.35 7.51
N ASN A 129 10.89 3.34 7.20
CA ASN A 129 11.85 3.41 6.10
C ASN A 129 11.16 3.61 4.73
N ALA A 130 10.05 2.94 4.50
CA ALA A 130 9.26 3.10 3.27
C ALA A 130 8.64 4.51 3.15
N VAL A 131 8.18 5.11 4.27
CA VAL A 131 7.70 6.49 4.30
C VAL A 131 8.83 7.48 4.01
N VAL A 132 10.02 7.27 4.56
CA VAL A 132 11.21 8.11 4.28
C VAL A 132 11.58 8.04 2.79
N GLU A 133 11.68 6.84 2.22
CA GLU A 133 11.96 6.65 0.79
C GLU A 133 10.91 7.35 -0.07
N ARG A 134 9.63 7.17 0.27
CA ARG A 134 8.51 7.80 -0.43
C ARG A 134 8.56 9.31 -0.35
N THR A 135 8.87 9.85 0.82
CA THR A 135 9.03 11.29 1.04
C THR A 135 10.15 11.87 0.17
N ASN A 136 11.27 11.19 0.05
CA ASN A 136 12.37 11.64 -0.79
C ASN A 136 11.98 11.67 -2.28
N THR A 137 11.26 10.67 -2.77
CA THR A 137 10.74 10.65 -4.14
C THR A 137 9.71 11.76 -4.35
N ALA A 138 8.78 11.92 -3.42
CA ALA A 138 7.75 12.95 -3.49
C ALA A 138 8.36 14.37 -3.51
N LYS A 139 9.37 14.65 -2.69
CA LYS A 139 10.08 15.94 -2.68
C LYS A 139 10.67 16.31 -4.04
N GLN A 140 11.23 15.34 -4.77
CA GLN A 140 11.75 15.60 -6.12
C GLN A 140 10.63 16.00 -7.08
N VAL A 141 9.51 15.26 -7.08
CA VAL A 141 8.36 15.56 -7.92
C VAL A 141 7.72 16.90 -7.53
N ILE A 142 7.59 17.18 -6.24
CA ILE A 142 7.08 18.45 -5.72
C ILE A 142 7.95 19.63 -6.18
N ALA A 143 9.27 19.48 -6.12
CA ALA A 143 10.20 20.53 -6.59
C ALA A 143 10.02 20.83 -8.09
N ASP A 144 9.82 19.79 -8.93
CA ASP A 144 9.57 19.96 -10.35
C ASP A 144 8.17 20.57 -10.62
N ASN A 145 7.17 20.17 -9.85
CA ASN A 145 5.84 20.78 -9.92
C ASN A 145 5.88 22.27 -9.52
N ASN A 146 6.61 22.62 -8.46
CA ASN A 146 6.77 24.01 -8.03
C ASN A 146 7.42 24.90 -9.11
N LYS A 147 8.45 24.38 -9.82
CA LYS A 147 9.03 25.08 -10.99
C LYS A 147 7.98 25.29 -12.08
N THR A 148 7.19 24.25 -12.37
CA THR A 148 6.10 24.35 -13.36
C THR A 148 5.06 25.37 -12.97
N LEU A 149 4.63 25.40 -11.72
CA LEU A 149 3.66 26.38 -11.21
C LEU A 149 4.21 27.80 -11.25
N THR A 150 5.47 27.99 -10.86
CA THR A 150 6.14 29.29 -10.92
C THR A 150 6.20 29.81 -12.35
N GLN A 151 6.58 28.94 -13.32
CA GLN A 151 6.64 29.33 -14.73
C GLN A 151 5.25 29.74 -15.25
N ILE A 152 4.22 28.95 -14.99
CA ILE A 152 2.84 29.29 -15.38
C ILE A 152 2.41 30.63 -14.77
N SER A 153 2.72 30.87 -13.50
CA SER A 153 2.38 32.10 -12.81
C SER A 153 3.04 33.33 -13.42
N LEU A 154 4.28 33.19 -13.90
CA LEU A 154 5.02 34.28 -14.54
C LEU A 154 4.56 34.58 -15.98
N GLU A 155 4.08 33.55 -16.69
CA GLU A 155 3.78 33.62 -18.12
C GLU A 155 2.29 33.84 -18.42
N LYS A 156 1.38 33.56 -17.46
CA LYS A 156 -0.08 33.51 -17.69
C LYS A 156 -0.68 34.79 -18.21
N ASP A 157 -0.05 35.94 -17.93
CA ASP A 157 -0.54 37.27 -18.32
C ASP A 157 0.17 37.81 -19.61
N ASN A 158 1.06 37.02 -20.21
CA ASN A 158 1.80 37.39 -21.41
C ASN A 158 0.95 37.22 -22.68
N ALA A 159 1.13 38.10 -23.64
CA ALA A 159 0.55 37.98 -24.98
C ALA A 159 1.09 36.66 -25.63
N GLY A 160 0.19 35.79 -26.11
CA GLY A 160 0.57 34.49 -26.71
C GLY A 160 0.74 33.35 -25.72
N PHE A 161 0.36 33.53 -24.46
CA PHE A 161 0.37 32.42 -23.50
C PHE A 161 -0.49 31.24 -23.94
N ASP A 162 0.11 30.07 -24.02
CA ASP A 162 -0.61 28.80 -24.34
C ASP A 162 -1.37 28.27 -23.13
N LYS A 163 -2.60 28.72 -23.00
CA LYS A 163 -3.51 28.33 -21.93
C LYS A 163 -3.82 26.83 -21.94
N ALA A 164 -3.90 26.21 -23.13
CA ALA A 164 -4.22 24.77 -23.23
C ALA A 164 -3.05 23.91 -22.72
N ALA A 165 -1.82 24.26 -23.11
CA ALA A 165 -0.63 23.58 -22.60
C ALA A 165 -0.45 23.79 -21.09
N ALA A 166 -0.72 25.00 -20.58
CA ALA A 166 -0.70 25.28 -19.15
C ALA A 166 -1.74 24.44 -18.38
N GLN A 167 -2.95 24.33 -18.91
CA GLN A 167 -4.00 23.50 -18.30
C GLN A 167 -3.60 22.03 -18.22
N GLN A 168 -2.96 21.50 -19.25
CA GLN A 168 -2.44 20.11 -19.22
C GLN A 168 -1.37 19.91 -18.14
N LYS A 169 -0.46 20.89 -17.97
CA LYS A 169 0.55 20.87 -16.89
C LYS A 169 -0.12 20.90 -15.51
N LEU A 170 -1.10 21.79 -15.31
CA LEU A 170 -1.85 21.87 -14.06
C LEU A 170 -2.59 20.57 -13.73
N THR A 171 -3.20 19.91 -14.73
CA THR A 171 -3.86 18.62 -14.56
C THR A 171 -2.89 17.53 -14.04
N LYS A 172 -1.64 17.54 -14.52
CA LYS A 172 -0.61 16.62 -14.00
C LYS A 172 -0.24 16.94 -12.55
N VAL A 173 -0.10 18.19 -12.20
CA VAL A 173 0.14 18.63 -10.81
C VAL A 173 -1.01 18.21 -9.91
N ASP A 174 -2.26 18.40 -10.35
CA ASP A 174 -3.46 17.99 -9.61
C ASP A 174 -3.50 16.47 -9.39
N ALA A 175 -3.11 15.68 -10.41
CA ALA A 175 -3.00 14.23 -10.29
C ALA A 175 -1.93 13.80 -9.26
N ASN A 176 -0.77 14.46 -9.25
CA ASN A 176 0.29 14.21 -8.27
C ASN A 176 -0.17 14.54 -6.83
N ILE A 177 -0.83 15.67 -6.64
CA ILE A 177 -1.39 16.08 -5.34
C ILE A 177 -2.42 15.06 -4.85
N SER A 178 -3.36 14.66 -5.72
CA SER A 178 -4.41 13.70 -5.38
C SER A 178 -3.82 12.35 -4.96
N LEU A 179 -2.84 11.85 -5.69
CA LEU A 179 -2.15 10.59 -5.39
C LEU A 179 -1.44 10.67 -4.03
N LEU A 180 -0.64 11.71 -3.80
CA LEU A 180 0.09 11.88 -2.55
C LEU A 180 -0.83 12.08 -1.34
N LYS A 181 -1.96 12.79 -1.49
CA LYS A 181 -2.97 12.90 -0.42
C LYS A 181 -3.60 11.55 -0.07
N ASN A 182 -3.90 10.72 -1.06
CA ASN A 182 -4.42 9.37 -0.83
C ASN A 182 -3.42 8.49 -0.08
N GLU A 183 -2.14 8.55 -0.46
CA GLU A 183 -1.07 7.81 0.22
C GLU A 183 -0.88 8.27 1.66
N LEU A 184 -0.87 9.58 1.91
CA LEU A 184 -0.83 10.15 3.26
C LEU A 184 -1.98 9.63 4.13
N SER A 185 -3.19 9.54 3.58
CA SER A 185 -4.34 8.97 4.29
C SER A 185 -4.09 7.51 4.67
N ASN A 186 -3.53 6.70 3.76
CA ASN A 186 -3.20 5.30 4.02
C ASN A 186 -2.07 5.15 5.06
N MET A 187 -1.05 6.01 5.00
CA MET A 187 0.04 6.04 5.99
C MET A 187 -0.49 6.37 7.39
N ARG A 188 -1.35 7.38 7.50
CA ARG A 188 -2.01 7.77 8.76
C ARG A 188 -2.86 6.62 9.32
N LYS A 189 -3.65 5.99 8.46
CA LYS A 189 -4.44 4.82 8.84
C LYS A 189 -3.56 3.72 9.41
N LYS A 190 -2.46 3.39 8.74
CA LYS A 190 -1.53 2.36 9.19
C LYS A 190 -0.89 2.68 10.54
N SER A 191 -0.51 3.93 10.78
CA SER A 191 -0.02 4.36 12.09
C SER A 191 -1.08 4.24 13.19
N THR A 192 -2.33 4.59 12.90
CA THR A 192 -3.45 4.42 13.83
C THR A 192 -3.70 2.95 14.18
N GLU A 193 -3.56 2.04 13.19
CA GLU A 193 -3.69 0.60 13.42
C GLU A 193 -2.58 0.08 14.35
N TYR A 194 -1.33 0.52 14.21
CA TYR A 194 -0.25 0.18 15.15
C TYR A 194 -0.56 0.66 16.57
N GLN A 195 -1.07 1.90 16.73
CA GLN A 195 -1.45 2.42 18.04
C GLN A 195 -2.59 1.59 18.66
N SER A 196 -3.55 1.16 17.87
CA SER A 196 -4.65 0.30 18.31
C SER A 196 -4.15 -1.08 18.78
N VAL A 197 -3.22 -1.69 18.05
CA VAL A 197 -2.58 -2.96 18.44
C VAL A 197 -1.83 -2.80 19.76
N LEU A 198 -1.02 -1.74 19.89
CA LEU A 198 -0.26 -1.47 21.12
C LEU A 198 -1.20 -1.32 22.34
N ASN A 199 -2.29 -0.60 22.17
CA ASN A 199 -3.30 -0.45 23.22
C ASN A 199 -3.95 -1.79 23.61
N SER A 200 -4.13 -2.71 22.66
CA SER A 200 -4.72 -4.04 22.90
C SER A 200 -3.77 -5.00 23.64
N GLU A 201 -2.47 -4.80 23.55
CA GLU A 201 -1.44 -5.61 24.23
C GLU A 201 -0.96 -4.96 25.56
N GLN A 202 -1.50 -3.78 25.92
CA GLN A 202 -1.01 -2.97 27.05
C GLN A 202 -1.04 -3.71 28.40
N SER A 203 -1.99 -4.62 28.62
CA SER A 203 -2.12 -5.35 29.88
C SER A 203 -1.07 -6.45 30.07
N GLU A 204 -0.45 -6.91 29.01
CA GLU A 204 0.49 -8.02 29.00
C GLU A 204 1.93 -7.59 28.70
N ALA A 205 2.10 -6.38 28.16
CA ALA A 205 3.40 -5.82 27.77
C ALA A 205 4.10 -5.15 28.96
N SER A 206 5.42 -5.15 28.94
CA SER A 206 6.23 -4.37 29.88
C SER A 206 6.15 -2.87 29.59
N ALA A 207 6.38 -2.03 30.59
CA ALA A 207 6.41 -0.59 30.42
C ALA A 207 7.51 -0.13 29.45
N GLU A 208 8.63 -0.85 29.38
CA GLU A 208 9.74 -0.56 28.47
C GLU A 208 9.35 -0.85 27.02
N GLU A 209 8.72 -1.99 26.73
CA GLU A 209 8.22 -2.34 25.40
C GLU A 209 7.19 -1.34 24.90
N LEU A 210 6.22 -0.98 25.74
CA LEU A 210 5.21 0.03 25.43
C LEU A 210 5.82 1.39 25.12
N SER A 211 6.78 1.83 25.94
CA SER A 211 7.48 3.09 25.74
C SER A 211 8.29 3.10 24.42
N THR A 212 8.99 2.03 24.13
CA THR A 212 9.80 1.88 22.91
C THR A 212 8.90 1.92 21.66
N LEU A 213 7.83 1.15 21.63
CA LEU A 213 6.93 1.12 20.48
C LEU A 213 6.15 2.42 20.31
N THR A 214 5.74 3.06 21.42
CA THR A 214 5.11 4.39 21.37
C THR A 214 6.06 5.41 20.72
N ALA A 215 7.35 5.41 21.10
CA ALA A 215 8.32 6.29 20.50
C ALA A 215 8.52 6.02 19.00
N LYS A 216 8.55 4.76 18.56
CA LYS A 216 8.67 4.38 17.15
C LYS A 216 7.43 4.73 16.32
N ILE A 217 6.22 4.55 16.86
CA ILE A 217 4.99 5.04 16.22
C ILE A 217 5.02 6.57 16.12
N GLY A 218 5.55 7.24 17.14
CA GLY A 218 5.78 8.69 17.13
C GLY A 218 6.73 9.11 16.00
N ASP A 219 7.83 8.39 15.81
CA ASP A 219 8.77 8.64 14.69
C ASP A 219 8.12 8.43 13.33
N LEU A 220 7.40 7.31 13.14
CA LEU A 220 6.60 7.08 11.94
C LEU A 220 5.66 8.25 11.64
N ASN A 221 4.93 8.74 12.65
CA ASN A 221 4.03 9.89 12.52
C ASN A 221 4.76 11.18 12.17
N ASN A 222 5.96 11.39 12.70
CA ASN A 222 6.80 12.54 12.35
C ASN A 222 7.22 12.49 10.88
N GLN A 223 7.64 11.32 10.38
CA GLN A 223 7.99 11.15 8.96
C GLN A 223 6.78 11.38 8.04
N ILE A 224 5.60 10.89 8.40
CA ILE A 224 4.36 11.16 7.67
C ILE A 224 4.05 12.67 7.65
N SER A 225 4.24 13.37 8.77
CA SER A 225 3.99 14.82 8.88
C SER A 225 4.95 15.65 8.01
N VAL A 226 6.19 15.18 7.82
CA VAL A 226 7.14 15.82 6.88
C VAL A 226 6.58 15.77 5.45
N LEU A 227 6.12 14.61 4.99
CA LEU A 227 5.53 14.48 3.66
C LEU A 227 4.24 15.31 3.53
N GLU A 228 3.39 15.30 4.56
CA GLU A 228 2.13 16.06 4.59
C GLU A 228 2.37 17.56 4.41
N LYS A 229 3.39 18.11 5.08
CA LYS A 229 3.78 19.52 4.93
C LYS A 229 4.19 19.87 3.50
N GLU A 230 4.99 19.01 2.86
CA GLU A 230 5.43 19.22 1.47
C GLU A 230 4.23 19.17 0.50
N VAL A 231 3.33 18.20 0.67
CA VAL A 231 2.13 18.05 -0.18
C VAL A 231 1.16 19.22 0.00
N ASN A 232 0.96 19.68 1.23
CA ASN A 232 0.12 20.85 1.49
C ASN A 232 0.72 22.13 0.90
N GLY A 233 2.05 22.32 1.00
CA GLY A 233 2.71 23.46 0.36
C GLY A 233 2.54 23.47 -1.17
N LEU A 234 2.63 22.31 -1.82
CA LEU A 234 2.35 22.18 -3.25
C LEU A 234 0.88 22.48 -3.58
N TYR A 235 -0.05 21.98 -2.76
CA TYR A 235 -1.48 22.24 -2.93
C TYR A 235 -1.80 23.74 -2.82
N ASP A 236 -1.23 24.44 -1.85
CA ASP A 236 -1.44 25.88 -1.65
C ASP A 236 -0.93 26.68 -2.85
N GLN A 237 0.27 26.36 -3.36
CA GLN A 237 0.82 27.01 -4.57
C GLN A 237 -0.05 26.73 -5.79
N ARG A 238 -0.52 25.48 -5.97
CA ARG A 238 -1.41 25.11 -7.08
C ARG A 238 -2.74 25.86 -7.00
N SER A 239 -3.31 25.99 -5.81
CA SER A 239 -4.59 26.64 -5.58
C SER A 239 -4.57 28.13 -5.88
N ALA A 240 -3.41 28.77 -5.78
CA ALA A 240 -3.22 30.18 -6.11
C ALA A 240 -3.20 30.48 -7.61
N ILE A 241 -3.16 29.46 -8.49
CA ILE A 241 -3.08 29.62 -9.94
C ILE A 241 -4.45 29.38 -10.57
N THR A 242 -4.98 30.46 -11.17
CA THR A 242 -6.17 30.45 -12.02
C THR A 242 -5.78 30.93 -13.43
N LEU A 243 -6.32 30.27 -14.45
CA LEU A 243 -6.03 30.60 -15.85
C LEU A 243 -7.10 31.51 -16.50
N GLY A 244 -7.97 32.11 -15.72
CA GLY A 244 -8.96 33.09 -16.21
C GLY A 244 -10.02 32.46 -17.13
#